data_c64dcdb78b389cfb6d36cae7d272ff8c
#
_entry.id   c64dcdb78b389cfb6d36cae7d272ff8c
#
_cell.length_a   1.000
_cell.length_b   1.000
_cell.length_c   1.000
_cell.angle_alpha   90.00
_cell.angle_beta   90.00
_cell.angle_gamma   90.00
#
_symmetry.space_group_name_H-M   'P 1'
#
loop_
_entity.id
_entity.type
_entity.pdbx_description
1 polymer ?
#
loop_
_entity_poly.entity_id
_entity_poly.type
_entity_poly.pdbx_seq_one_letter_code
_entity_poly.pdbx_strand_id
1 'polypeptide(L)'
;TNYHPNYDVEPFKVQQVADAGDITCNPFNIDEAIKQIEVGAEELLNKVGGIISLGGDHTIAFPLLKAINKINNGPVALVHFDAHLDTWDTYFGAPYTHGTPFRRAREENLFLDDASMHVGIRGPLYSREDLKNDESFGFKIIHCDEFQTEGTDKIAERIKKRVGNNPLYLSIDID
;
A
#
# COMPACT_ATOMS: atom_id res chain seq x y z
N THR A 1 18.40 2.91 21.25
CA THR A 1 17.73 3.98 21.99
C THR A 1 16.30 4.08 21.56
N ASN A 2 15.45 4.27 22.52
CA ASN A 2 14.01 4.12 22.33
C ASN A 2 13.28 5.47 22.37
N TYR A 3 14.02 6.59 22.30
CA TYR A 3 13.48 7.93 22.39
C TYR A 3 13.65 8.71 21.08
N HIS A 4 12.55 9.26 20.56
CA HIS A 4 12.52 10.08 19.35
C HIS A 4 12.44 11.57 19.72
N PRO A 5 13.53 12.35 19.60
CA PRO A 5 13.61 13.70 20.16
C PRO A 5 12.65 14.71 19.50
N ASN A 6 12.37 14.57 18.20
CA ASN A 6 11.49 15.51 17.47
C ASN A 6 10.01 15.36 17.86
N TYR A 7 9.62 14.20 18.36
CA TYR A 7 8.24 13.92 18.75
C TYR A 7 8.05 13.72 20.24
N ASP A 8 9.15 13.84 21.01
CA ASP A 8 9.17 13.65 22.47
C ASP A 8 8.46 12.34 22.90
N VAL A 9 8.81 11.23 22.23
CA VAL A 9 8.16 9.94 22.43
C VAL A 9 9.17 8.81 22.54
N GLU A 10 8.84 7.83 23.41
CA GLU A 10 9.50 6.53 23.47
C GLU A 10 8.54 5.49 22.85
N PRO A 11 8.67 5.15 21.54
CA PRO A 11 7.69 4.32 20.83
C PRO A 11 7.38 3.00 21.52
N PHE A 12 8.40 2.30 22.02
CA PHE A 12 8.23 1.00 22.68
C PHE A 12 7.64 1.08 24.10
N LYS A 13 7.47 2.29 24.65
CA LYS A 13 6.71 2.49 25.88
C LYS A 13 5.22 2.70 25.61
N VAL A 14 4.88 3.22 24.44
CA VAL A 14 3.48 3.50 24.06
C VAL A 14 2.88 2.44 23.16
N GLN A 15 3.71 1.62 22.52
CA GLN A 15 3.28 0.54 21.64
C GLN A 15 4.04 -0.75 21.92
N GLN A 16 3.34 -1.88 21.90
CA GLN A 16 3.95 -3.19 21.92
C GLN A 16 4.28 -3.61 20.48
N VAL A 17 5.58 -3.66 20.18
CA VAL A 17 6.08 -4.06 18.86
C VAL A 17 6.99 -5.27 19.05
N ALA A 18 6.81 -6.28 18.22
CA ALA A 18 7.63 -7.47 18.18
C ALA A 18 7.96 -7.85 16.74
N ASP A 19 9.14 -8.40 16.55
CA ASP A 19 9.52 -9.03 15.29
C ASP A 19 8.83 -10.41 15.21
N ALA A 20 8.03 -10.61 14.16
CA ALA A 20 7.29 -11.85 13.92
C ALA A 20 8.07 -12.83 13.03
N GLY A 21 9.27 -12.46 12.60
CA GLY A 21 10.06 -13.22 11.62
C GLY A 21 9.52 -13.09 10.20
N ASP A 22 9.96 -13.99 9.33
CA ASP A 22 9.67 -13.95 7.90
C ASP A 22 8.48 -14.85 7.54
N ILE A 23 7.64 -14.38 6.61
CA ILE A 23 6.67 -15.25 5.92
C ILE A 23 7.44 -15.97 4.80
N THR A 24 7.63 -17.26 4.97
CA THR A 24 8.29 -18.10 3.94
C THR A 24 7.40 -18.21 2.71
N CYS A 25 7.92 -17.86 1.56
CA CYS A 25 7.22 -18.01 0.28
C CYS A 25 8.13 -18.61 -0.80
N ASN A 26 7.50 -19.25 -1.81
CA ASN A 26 8.21 -19.87 -2.93
C ASN A 26 8.66 -18.80 -3.94
N PRO A 27 9.99 -18.52 -4.08
CA PRO A 27 10.46 -17.47 -4.99
C PRO A 27 10.38 -17.84 -6.49
N PHE A 28 10.03 -19.09 -6.81
CA PHE A 28 9.96 -19.60 -8.19
C PHE A 28 8.51 -19.75 -8.70
N ASN A 29 7.52 -19.52 -7.86
CA ASN A 29 6.10 -19.63 -8.23
C ASN A 29 5.32 -18.47 -7.61
N ILE A 30 4.96 -17.50 -8.45
CA ILE A 30 4.31 -16.27 -7.98
C ILE A 30 2.92 -16.52 -7.40
N ASP A 31 2.14 -17.43 -7.96
CA ASP A 31 0.79 -17.74 -7.47
C ASP A 31 0.85 -18.38 -6.08
N GLU A 32 1.83 -19.29 -5.89
CA GLU A 32 2.09 -19.90 -4.59
C GLU A 32 2.59 -18.87 -3.58
N ALA A 33 3.53 -18.00 -3.97
CA ALA A 33 4.05 -16.94 -3.12
C ALA A 33 2.94 -15.98 -2.66
N ILE A 34 2.08 -15.52 -3.57
CA ILE A 34 0.92 -14.69 -3.24
C ILE A 34 0.04 -15.38 -2.19
N LYS A 35 -0.26 -16.66 -2.37
CA LYS A 35 -1.08 -17.42 -1.43
C LYS A 35 -0.42 -17.57 -0.06
N GLN A 36 0.88 -17.85 -0.03
CA GLN A 36 1.64 -18.02 1.21
C GLN A 36 1.73 -16.70 1.99
N ILE A 37 1.95 -15.58 1.30
CA ILE A 37 1.96 -14.24 1.93
C ILE A 37 0.57 -13.89 2.47
N GLU A 38 -0.49 -14.11 1.70
CA GLU A 38 -1.87 -13.87 2.14
C GLU A 38 -2.17 -14.63 3.45
N VAL A 39 -1.91 -15.93 3.46
CA VAL A 39 -2.18 -16.80 4.63
C VAL A 39 -1.32 -16.40 5.84
N GLY A 40 -0.02 -16.18 5.64
CA GLY A 40 0.87 -15.78 6.73
C GLY A 40 0.51 -14.43 7.34
N ALA A 41 0.14 -13.46 6.51
CA ALA A 41 -0.33 -12.17 6.99
C ALA A 41 -1.67 -12.28 7.74
N GLU A 42 -2.62 -13.08 7.25
CA GLU A 42 -3.89 -13.35 7.91
C GLU A 42 -3.69 -14.00 9.28
N GLU A 43 -2.78 -14.98 9.41
CA GLU A 43 -2.43 -15.62 10.68
C GLU A 43 -1.84 -14.64 11.70
N LEU A 44 -1.03 -13.68 11.25
CA LEU A 44 -0.47 -12.64 12.10
C LEU A 44 -1.55 -11.64 12.53
N LEU A 45 -2.34 -11.13 11.59
CA LEU A 45 -3.40 -10.15 11.84
C LEU A 45 -4.48 -10.67 12.81
N ASN A 46 -4.72 -11.97 12.86
CA ASN A 46 -5.60 -12.56 13.86
C ASN A 46 -5.05 -12.53 15.30
N LYS A 47 -3.75 -12.21 15.47
CA LYS A 47 -3.07 -12.22 16.78
C LYS A 47 -2.71 -10.82 17.28
N VAL A 48 -2.62 -9.84 16.38
CA VAL A 48 -2.13 -8.50 16.68
C VAL A 48 -3.04 -7.44 16.10
N GLY A 49 -2.97 -6.22 16.63
CA GLY A 49 -3.79 -5.11 16.16
C GLY A 49 -3.36 -4.48 14.83
N GLY A 50 -2.20 -4.87 14.29
CA GLY A 50 -1.69 -4.42 13.01
C GLY A 50 -0.32 -5.00 12.72
N ILE A 51 0.09 -4.99 11.46
CA ILE A 51 1.42 -5.45 11.02
C ILE A 51 2.13 -4.35 10.24
N ILE A 52 3.45 -4.36 10.33
CA ILE A 52 4.35 -3.62 9.43
C ILE A 52 5.09 -4.67 8.63
N SER A 53 4.86 -4.69 7.33
CA SER A 53 5.50 -5.62 6.42
C SER A 53 6.69 -4.96 5.74
N LEU A 54 7.84 -5.63 5.79
CA LEU A 54 9.04 -5.22 5.06
C LEU A 54 9.23 -6.20 3.89
N GLY A 55 9.09 -5.73 2.69
CA GLY A 55 9.16 -6.57 1.52
C GLY A 55 10.52 -6.48 0.83
N GLY A 56 10.66 -7.21 -0.09
CA GLY A 56 10.70 -7.61 -1.46
C GLY A 56 10.13 -6.55 -2.42
N ASP A 57 9.84 -7.01 -3.60
CA ASP A 57 9.21 -6.12 -4.58
C ASP A 57 7.74 -5.82 -4.21
N HIS A 58 7.16 -4.82 -4.87
CA HIS A 58 5.84 -4.31 -4.53
C HIS A 58 4.69 -5.29 -4.81
N THR A 59 4.92 -6.42 -5.45
CA THR A 59 3.92 -7.48 -5.61
C THR A 59 3.30 -7.91 -4.28
N ILE A 60 4.07 -7.80 -3.17
CA ILE A 60 3.58 -8.15 -1.83
C ILE A 60 2.36 -7.36 -1.38
N ALA A 61 2.15 -6.15 -1.89
CA ALA A 61 1.00 -5.32 -1.52
C ALA A 61 -0.34 -5.99 -1.84
N PHE A 62 -0.43 -6.75 -2.92
CA PHE A 62 -1.66 -7.44 -3.31
C PHE A 62 -2.10 -8.50 -2.29
N PRO A 63 -1.29 -9.52 -1.94
CA PRO A 63 -1.67 -10.52 -0.93
C PRO A 63 -1.88 -9.92 0.47
N LEU A 64 -1.15 -8.86 0.83
CA LEU A 64 -1.35 -8.16 2.10
C LEU A 64 -2.72 -7.45 2.14
N LEU A 65 -3.13 -6.80 1.06
CA LEU A 65 -4.47 -6.22 0.94
C LEU A 65 -5.56 -7.28 1.01
N LYS A 66 -5.36 -8.47 0.43
CA LYS A 66 -6.30 -9.60 0.55
C LYS A 66 -6.47 -10.03 2.00
N ALA A 67 -5.37 -10.19 2.74
CA ALA A 67 -5.41 -10.57 4.15
C ALA A 67 -6.13 -9.52 4.99
N ILE A 68 -5.82 -8.25 4.80
CA ILE A 68 -6.45 -7.13 5.53
C ILE A 68 -7.94 -7.03 5.20
N ASN A 69 -8.32 -7.19 3.93
CA ASN A 69 -9.72 -7.15 3.51
C ASN A 69 -10.55 -8.23 4.23
N LYS A 70 -10.00 -9.44 4.38
CA LYS A 70 -10.67 -10.53 5.13
C LYS A 70 -10.86 -10.18 6.60
N ILE A 71 -9.79 -9.69 7.27
CA ILE A 71 -9.83 -9.35 8.69
C ILE A 71 -10.77 -8.17 8.96
N ASN A 72 -10.78 -7.19 8.06
CA ASN A 72 -11.64 -6.00 8.15
C ASN A 72 -13.09 -6.28 7.73
N ASN A 73 -13.39 -7.44 7.15
CA ASN A 73 -14.67 -7.78 6.52
C ASN A 73 -15.09 -6.77 5.44
N GLY A 74 -14.14 -6.28 4.66
CA GLY A 74 -14.39 -5.36 3.56
C GLY A 74 -13.19 -4.50 3.17
N PRO A 75 -13.35 -3.69 2.12
CA PRO A 75 -12.27 -2.88 1.58
C PRO A 75 -11.78 -1.80 2.55
N VAL A 76 -10.53 -1.42 2.41
CA VAL A 76 -9.86 -0.38 3.21
C VAL A 76 -9.50 0.82 2.34
N ALA A 77 -9.25 1.98 2.94
CA ALA A 77 -8.58 3.06 2.24
C ALA A 77 -7.14 2.65 1.92
N LEU A 78 -6.66 3.00 0.74
CA LEU A 78 -5.29 2.77 0.30
C LEU A 78 -4.58 4.10 0.10
N VAL A 79 -3.50 4.33 0.85
CA VAL A 79 -2.57 5.44 0.57
C VAL A 79 -1.24 4.84 0.14
N HIS A 80 -0.87 5.13 -1.09
CA HIS A 80 0.30 4.60 -1.76
C HIS A 80 1.31 5.71 -2.03
N PHE A 81 2.43 5.71 -1.31
CA PHE A 81 3.57 6.60 -1.54
C PHE A 81 4.56 5.91 -2.47
N ASP A 82 4.77 6.51 -3.64
CA ASP A 82 5.58 5.92 -4.69
C ASP A 82 5.92 6.95 -5.79
N ALA A 83 6.90 6.64 -6.60
CA ALA A 83 7.14 7.30 -7.87
C ALA A 83 6.15 6.85 -8.96
N HIS A 84 5.65 5.63 -8.87
CA HIS A 84 4.89 4.89 -9.87
C HIS A 84 3.43 4.68 -9.46
N LEU A 85 2.60 4.25 -10.40
CA LEU A 85 1.17 3.98 -10.13
C LEU A 85 0.91 2.54 -9.67
N ASP A 86 1.67 1.58 -10.22
CA ASP A 86 1.56 0.15 -9.96
C ASP A 86 0.16 -0.44 -10.23
N THR A 87 -0.50 0.13 -11.24
CA THR A 87 -1.84 -0.21 -11.71
C THR A 87 -1.88 -0.75 -13.13
N TRP A 88 -0.73 -1.14 -13.67
CA TRP A 88 -0.69 -1.76 -15.00
C TRP A 88 -1.40 -3.11 -15.01
N ASP A 89 -1.99 -3.43 -16.15
CA ASP A 89 -2.65 -4.73 -16.31
C ASP A 89 -1.64 -5.87 -16.38
N THR A 90 -0.55 -5.67 -17.13
CA THR A 90 0.58 -6.61 -17.19
C THR A 90 1.90 -5.83 -17.27
N TYR A 91 2.96 -6.46 -16.81
CA TYR A 91 4.32 -5.97 -17.01
C TYR A 91 5.17 -7.10 -17.57
N PHE A 92 5.79 -6.89 -18.74
CA PHE A 92 6.42 -7.95 -19.55
C PHE A 92 5.52 -9.17 -19.80
N GLY A 93 4.22 -8.96 -19.92
CA GLY A 93 3.22 -10.00 -20.18
C GLY A 93 2.80 -10.80 -18.94
N ALA A 94 3.35 -10.49 -17.75
CA ALA A 94 2.99 -11.13 -16.49
C ALA A 94 1.95 -10.29 -15.72
N PRO A 95 0.88 -10.90 -15.19
CA PRO A 95 -0.17 -10.19 -14.48
C PRO A 95 0.19 -9.88 -13.01
N TYR A 96 1.16 -10.58 -12.43
CA TYR A 96 1.63 -10.40 -11.07
C TYR A 96 3.08 -9.97 -11.07
N THR A 97 3.33 -8.70 -10.85
CA THR A 97 4.65 -8.08 -10.76
C THR A 97 4.58 -6.85 -9.86
N HIS A 98 5.73 -6.22 -9.57
CA HIS A 98 5.79 -4.98 -8.80
C HIS A 98 4.94 -3.83 -9.40
N GLY A 99 4.77 -3.76 -10.71
CA GLY A 99 3.97 -2.70 -11.37
C GLY A 99 2.47 -2.99 -11.49
N THR A 100 1.94 -4.07 -10.90
CA THR A 100 0.56 -4.50 -11.13
C THR A 100 -0.28 -4.74 -9.86
N PRO A 101 0.24 -4.59 -8.62
CA PRO A 101 -0.47 -5.05 -7.42
C PRO A 101 -1.79 -4.32 -7.21
N PHE A 102 -1.86 -3.03 -7.47
CA PHE A 102 -3.09 -2.26 -7.25
C PHE A 102 -4.12 -2.45 -8.37
N ARG A 103 -3.71 -2.86 -9.56
CA ARG A 103 -4.64 -3.35 -10.58
C ARG A 103 -5.33 -4.63 -10.11
N ARG A 104 -4.56 -5.60 -9.64
CA ARG A 104 -5.12 -6.86 -9.06
C ARG A 104 -6.00 -6.59 -7.86
N ALA A 105 -5.57 -5.68 -6.97
CA ALA A 105 -6.38 -5.26 -5.83
C ALA A 105 -7.71 -4.60 -6.24
N ARG A 106 -7.69 -3.79 -7.30
CA ARG A 106 -8.92 -3.17 -7.86
C ARG A 106 -9.90 -4.20 -8.39
N GLU A 107 -9.41 -5.18 -9.12
CA GLU A 107 -10.24 -6.25 -9.71
C GLU A 107 -10.94 -7.10 -8.65
N GLU A 108 -10.31 -7.28 -7.48
CA GLU A 108 -10.90 -7.98 -6.33
C GLU A 108 -11.64 -7.04 -5.35
N ASN A 109 -11.76 -5.75 -5.64
CA ASN A 109 -12.41 -4.73 -4.79
C ASN A 109 -11.82 -4.68 -3.37
N LEU A 110 -10.49 -4.69 -3.25
CA LEU A 110 -9.81 -4.73 -1.95
C LEU A 110 -9.63 -3.35 -1.30
N PHE A 111 -9.85 -2.27 -2.03
CA PHE A 111 -9.76 -0.90 -1.52
C PHE A 111 -10.97 -0.04 -1.91
N LEU A 112 -11.17 1.04 -1.16
CA LEU A 112 -12.27 2.00 -1.34
C LEU A 112 -11.91 3.02 -2.41
N ASP A 113 -12.70 3.09 -3.48
CA ASP A 113 -12.49 3.99 -4.63
C ASP A 113 -12.48 5.47 -4.22
N ASP A 114 -13.31 5.86 -3.26
CA ASP A 114 -13.50 7.24 -2.84
C ASP A 114 -12.57 7.66 -1.67
N ALA A 115 -11.79 6.73 -1.13
CA ALA A 115 -10.89 6.96 0.00
C ALA A 115 -9.42 6.64 -0.31
N SER A 116 -9.11 6.19 -1.54
CA SER A 116 -7.76 5.78 -1.91
C SER A 116 -7.03 6.82 -2.77
N MET A 117 -5.69 6.80 -2.71
CA MET A 117 -4.86 7.76 -3.44
C MET A 117 -3.41 7.31 -3.62
N HIS A 118 -2.79 7.81 -4.68
CA HIS A 118 -1.35 7.77 -4.91
C HIS A 118 -0.71 9.10 -4.52
N VAL A 119 0.48 9.05 -3.94
CA VAL A 119 1.19 10.22 -3.41
C VAL A 119 2.65 10.20 -3.83
N GLY A 120 3.11 11.25 -4.50
CA GLY A 120 4.50 11.38 -4.91
C GLY A 120 4.80 10.94 -6.34
N ILE A 121 3.75 10.71 -7.15
CA ILE A 121 3.90 10.22 -8.52
C ILE A 121 4.78 11.14 -9.36
N ARG A 122 5.82 10.56 -9.97
CA ARG A 122 6.82 11.23 -10.79
C ARG A 122 7.48 10.34 -11.84
N GLY A 123 7.23 9.02 -11.75
CA GLY A 123 7.79 8.02 -12.66
C GLY A 123 7.21 8.13 -14.08
N PRO A 124 7.88 7.54 -15.08
CA PRO A 124 7.39 7.52 -16.44
C PRO A 124 6.14 6.62 -16.56
N LEU A 125 5.25 7.00 -17.46
CA LEU A 125 4.05 6.26 -17.82
C LEU A 125 4.17 5.78 -19.27
N TYR A 126 3.46 4.73 -19.64
CA TYR A 126 3.38 4.32 -21.05
C TYR A 126 2.58 5.32 -21.88
N SER A 127 1.51 5.87 -21.27
CA SER A 127 0.65 6.85 -21.96
C SER A 127 -0.20 7.65 -20.96
N ARG A 128 -0.94 8.62 -21.49
CA ARG A 128 -1.95 9.35 -20.70
C ARG A 128 -3.13 8.47 -20.27
N GLU A 129 -3.33 7.33 -20.91
CA GLU A 129 -4.39 6.40 -20.53
C GLU A 129 -4.14 5.79 -19.15
N ASP A 130 -2.88 5.66 -18.71
CA ASP A 130 -2.56 5.16 -17.38
C ASP A 130 -3.19 6.06 -16.28
N LEU A 131 -3.10 7.38 -16.41
CA LEU A 131 -3.73 8.32 -15.48
C LEU A 131 -5.26 8.24 -15.51
N LYS A 132 -5.86 8.08 -16.70
CA LYS A 132 -7.31 7.93 -16.83
C LYS A 132 -7.81 6.62 -16.24
N ASN A 133 -7.03 5.55 -16.39
CA ASN A 133 -7.34 4.26 -15.78
C ASN A 133 -7.35 4.40 -14.26
N ASP A 134 -6.35 5.05 -13.68
CA ASP A 134 -6.28 5.31 -12.24
C ASP A 134 -7.45 6.15 -11.73
N GLU A 135 -7.82 7.20 -12.44
CA GLU A 135 -9.02 7.97 -12.12
C GLU A 135 -10.28 7.10 -12.17
N SER A 136 -10.38 6.19 -13.15
CA SER A 136 -11.50 5.26 -13.26
C SER A 136 -11.54 4.21 -12.16
N PHE A 137 -10.39 3.90 -11.56
CA PHE A 137 -10.27 3.04 -10.37
C PHE A 137 -10.60 3.79 -9.08
N GLY A 138 -10.83 5.09 -9.17
CA GLY A 138 -11.18 5.94 -8.04
C GLY A 138 -9.99 6.60 -7.34
N PHE A 139 -8.76 6.36 -7.77
CA PHE A 139 -7.59 7.00 -7.16
C PHE A 139 -7.59 8.51 -7.34
N LYS A 140 -7.15 9.23 -6.33
CA LYS A 140 -6.65 10.59 -6.44
C LYS A 140 -5.13 10.56 -6.46
N ILE A 141 -4.53 11.35 -7.35
CA ILE A 141 -3.09 11.42 -7.51
C ILE A 141 -2.59 12.75 -6.94
N ILE A 142 -1.55 12.69 -6.14
CA ILE A 142 -0.73 13.83 -5.73
C ILE A 142 0.63 13.64 -6.39
N HIS A 143 0.98 14.54 -7.30
CA HIS A 143 2.26 14.52 -7.97
C HIS A 143 3.38 15.05 -7.06
N CYS A 144 4.61 14.60 -7.30
CA CYS A 144 5.75 14.96 -6.48
C CYS A 144 6.02 16.47 -6.42
N ASP A 145 5.80 17.20 -7.51
CA ASP A 145 5.99 18.65 -7.59
C ASP A 145 4.97 19.44 -6.76
N GLU A 146 3.82 18.87 -6.43
CA GLU A 146 2.84 19.49 -5.55
C GLU A 146 3.40 19.70 -4.13
N PHE A 147 4.36 18.86 -3.69
CA PHE A 147 5.03 19.05 -2.39
C PHE A 147 5.83 20.35 -2.32
N GLN A 148 6.40 20.78 -3.44
CA GLN A 148 7.13 22.05 -3.49
C GLN A 148 6.19 23.27 -3.50
N THR A 149 5.02 23.12 -4.10
CA THR A 149 4.05 24.20 -4.26
C THR A 149 3.09 24.37 -3.10
N GLU A 150 2.64 23.26 -2.51
CA GLU A 150 1.65 23.26 -1.44
C GLU A 150 2.27 23.08 -0.04
N GLY A 151 3.40 22.39 0.05
CA GLY A 151 4.04 22.00 1.31
C GLY A 151 3.44 20.74 1.94
N THR A 152 4.23 20.09 2.78
CA THR A 152 3.90 18.79 3.39
C THR A 152 2.63 18.81 4.23
N ASP A 153 2.37 19.91 4.96
CA ASP A 153 1.21 20.02 5.84
C ASP A 153 -0.11 19.96 5.07
N LYS A 154 -0.20 20.70 3.95
CA LYS A 154 -1.39 20.67 3.10
C LYS A 154 -1.59 19.31 2.42
N ILE A 155 -0.48 18.69 1.99
CA ILE A 155 -0.55 17.31 1.45
C ILE A 155 -1.08 16.36 2.52
N ALA A 156 -0.59 16.43 3.75
CA ALA A 156 -1.08 15.61 4.85
C ALA A 156 -2.57 15.85 5.15
N GLU A 157 -3.04 17.10 5.08
CA GLU A 157 -4.46 17.43 5.24
C GLU A 157 -5.32 16.84 4.11
N ARG A 158 -4.85 16.89 2.85
CA ARG A 158 -5.52 16.26 1.71
C ARG A 158 -5.65 14.75 1.89
N ILE A 159 -4.56 14.09 2.34
CA ILE A 159 -4.57 12.65 2.64
C ILE A 159 -5.59 12.35 3.75
N LYS A 160 -5.52 13.03 4.89
CA LYS A 160 -6.45 12.85 6.00
C LYS A 160 -7.91 13.03 5.57
N LYS A 161 -8.18 14.09 4.80
CA LYS A 161 -9.52 14.36 4.29
C LYS A 161 -10.02 13.26 3.35
N ARG A 162 -9.13 12.69 2.52
CA ARG A 162 -9.47 11.63 1.57
C ARG A 162 -9.74 10.32 2.26
N VAL A 163 -8.89 9.93 3.20
CA VAL A 163 -9.02 8.69 3.97
C VAL A 163 -10.20 8.75 4.95
N GLY A 164 -10.42 9.90 5.57
CA GLY A 164 -11.47 10.06 6.58
C GLY A 164 -11.24 9.15 7.79
N ASN A 165 -12.28 8.45 8.20
CA ASN A 165 -12.24 7.49 9.31
C ASN A 165 -12.17 6.02 8.84
N ASN A 166 -11.87 5.78 7.59
CA ASN A 166 -11.78 4.42 7.06
C ASN A 166 -10.55 3.69 7.61
N PRO A 167 -10.61 2.37 7.79
CA PRO A 167 -9.41 1.56 7.98
C PRO A 167 -8.43 1.81 6.83
N LEU A 168 -7.15 1.88 7.15
CA LEU A 168 -6.11 2.31 6.21
C LEU A 168 -5.07 1.21 5.98
N TYR A 169 -4.80 0.91 4.73
CA TYR A 169 -3.56 0.29 4.27
C TYR A 169 -2.62 1.38 3.75
N LEU A 170 -1.44 1.47 4.36
CA LEU A 170 -0.39 2.38 3.94
C LEU A 170 0.71 1.59 3.24
N SER A 171 0.95 1.88 1.96
CA SER A 171 2.06 1.35 1.19
C SER A 171 3.10 2.44 0.95
N ILE A 172 4.36 2.10 1.11
CA ILE A 172 5.48 3.02 0.88
C ILE A 172 6.53 2.29 0.06
N ASP A 173 6.70 2.71 -1.19
CA ASP A 173 7.86 2.39 -2.00
C ASP A 173 8.83 3.57 -1.98
N ILE A 174 10.10 3.28 -1.82
CA ILE A 174 11.13 4.31 -1.62
C ILE A 174 11.97 4.60 -2.86
N ASP A 175 11.65 3.98 -3.99
CA ASP A 175 12.37 4.20 -5.26
C ASP A 175 12.12 5.56 -5.94
#